data_7219c4c17f0246574fcdeda8c4b518cb
#
_entry.id   7219c4c17f0246574fcdeda8c4b518cb
#
_cell.length_a   1.000
_cell.length_b   1.000
_cell.length_c   1.000
_cell.angle_alpha   90.00
_cell.angle_beta   90.00
_cell.angle_gamma   90.00
#
_symmetry.space_group_name_H-M   'P 1'
#
loop_
_entity.id
_entity.type
_entity.pdbx_description
1 polymer ?
#
loop_
_entity_poly.entity_id
_entity_poly.type
_entity_poly.pdbx_seq_one_letter_code
_entity_poly.pdbx_strand_id
1 'polypeptide(L)'
;MLGQQPSAATRGLYHRGMAWTNEDVAGQFSEIATLLKLSGADSFRVRAYERSSGAIAAAPVDLATLSTEEMAQLKGIGVSTATKVAEYLSTGRIAMLEDLRAKVPAGLVELTRIPGLGPKTAGQLHDALGVDSVQALRAALDAGALRGLKGLGAKTETNLREALERLGAKDTGRVPAADAIAIAEELCARLAVLPGVTAVAYAGSLRRMRETIGDVDLLAASRDPAPVMASLRESDLVERVLAAGEKKTSVVLRRGIQADLRVVDPESWGAALVYFTGSKAHNIRIRERAVRRGLLLNEYGLLRRADPQDAPGVAKDVPVAGRTEADVYAALDMTLVPPPLREDTGEVEAAAEGRLPQVVTLADIRGDLHAHSDWSGDGKTTLAELVAAAAARGHRYLAVTDHAEDLTMNGVDREGMRARRRAIAELADTAGIRILDGAELNIGIDGSVDYDLDFLGEFDFCVASVHTLFGRPEPEQTARILTAMRHPAVNVIGHPTGRKIGVRPGYEIDLDQVIEGAAATGTALEVNASPRRLDLSGDAVRRAVDGGALLTISCDAHSVGDLASMRYGVATAQRGWATAAHVLNSRDLDGLLDAVNAKRAPGMRRVRA
;
A
#
# COMPACT_ATOMS: atom_id res chain seq x y z
N MET A 1 -27.73 18.25 57.69
CA MET A 1 -26.39 17.59 57.64
C MET A 1 -25.95 17.58 56.20
N LEU A 2 -24.83 18.20 55.98
CA LEU A 2 -24.27 18.58 54.70
C LEU A 2 -23.82 17.35 53.88
N GLY A 3 -24.36 17.20 52.69
CA GLY A 3 -23.87 16.23 51.71
C GLY A 3 -22.63 16.77 51.00
N GLN A 4 -21.53 16.05 51.14
CA GLN A 4 -20.29 16.33 50.44
C GLN A 4 -20.44 16.06 48.93
N GLN A 5 -20.08 17.03 48.08
CA GLN A 5 -19.87 16.85 46.64
C GLN A 5 -18.60 16.00 46.40
N PRO A 6 -18.59 15.07 45.46
CA PRO A 6 -17.37 14.33 45.13
C PRO A 6 -16.43 15.21 44.30
N SER A 7 -15.14 15.08 44.60
CA SER A 7 -14.02 15.79 44.00
C SER A 7 -13.87 15.53 42.51
N ALA A 8 -13.21 16.48 41.84
CA ALA A 8 -12.94 16.50 40.38
C ALA A 8 -12.15 15.30 39.82
N ALA A 9 -11.77 14.32 40.62
CA ALA A 9 -10.99 13.14 40.23
C ALA A 9 -11.81 11.96 39.67
N THR A 10 -13.16 12.03 39.67
CA THR A 10 -14.02 10.88 39.30
C THR A 10 -14.77 11.04 37.98
N ARG A 11 -14.44 12.02 37.14
CA ARG A 11 -15.09 12.23 35.81
C ARG A 11 -14.32 11.70 34.59
N GLY A 12 -13.28 10.88 34.78
CA GLY A 12 -12.38 10.38 33.75
C GLY A 12 -12.55 8.91 33.34
N LEU A 13 -13.72 8.28 33.51
CA LEU A 13 -13.83 6.81 33.36
C LEU A 13 -14.95 6.29 32.44
N TYR A 14 -15.40 7.06 31.46
CA TYR A 14 -16.26 6.52 30.38
C TYR A 14 -15.90 7.20 29.04
N HIS A 15 -15.06 6.60 28.27
CA HIS A 15 -14.84 6.52 26.83
C HIS A 15 -13.34 6.25 26.51
N ARG A 16 -12.84 5.11 26.95
CA ARG A 16 -11.58 4.53 26.43
C ARG A 16 -11.92 3.77 25.13
N GLY A 17 -11.80 4.45 23.96
CA GLY A 17 -12.05 3.80 22.67
C GLY A 17 -11.48 4.49 21.45
N MET A 18 -11.33 5.82 21.44
CA MET A 18 -10.70 6.52 20.31
C MET A 18 -9.89 7.72 20.81
N ALA A 19 -8.57 7.68 20.69
CA ALA A 19 -7.71 8.83 20.92
C ALA A 19 -7.70 9.69 19.65
N TRP A 20 -8.48 10.77 19.62
CA TRP A 20 -8.48 11.75 18.53
C TRP A 20 -7.16 12.52 18.51
N THR A 21 -6.56 12.66 17.33
CA THR A 21 -5.35 13.47 17.14
C THR A 21 -5.71 14.91 16.77
N ASN A 22 -4.78 15.85 16.98
CA ASN A 22 -4.96 17.23 16.50
C ASN A 22 -5.28 17.29 15.01
N GLU A 23 -4.77 16.35 14.23
CA GLU A 23 -5.00 16.28 12.79
C GLU A 23 -6.42 15.78 12.46
N ASP A 24 -6.97 14.85 13.25
CA ASP A 24 -8.36 14.43 13.12
C ASP A 24 -9.32 15.60 13.40
N VAL A 25 -9.03 16.36 14.45
CA VAL A 25 -9.77 17.58 14.81
C VAL A 25 -9.63 18.63 13.70
N ALA A 26 -8.42 18.90 13.22
CA ALA A 26 -8.16 19.83 12.12
C ALA A 26 -8.91 19.45 10.84
N GLY A 27 -9.02 18.17 10.56
CA GLY A 27 -9.80 17.63 9.45
C GLY A 27 -11.28 18.03 9.51
N GLN A 28 -11.89 17.98 10.71
CA GLN A 28 -13.29 18.41 10.90
C GLN A 28 -13.46 19.92 10.60
N PHE A 29 -12.50 20.75 11.02
CA PHE A 29 -12.54 22.18 10.74
C PHE A 29 -12.30 22.50 9.26
N SER A 30 -11.48 21.76 8.58
CA SER A 30 -11.28 21.84 7.12
C SER A 30 -12.57 21.49 6.38
N GLU A 31 -13.28 20.44 6.82
CA GLU A 31 -14.56 20.05 6.24
C GLU A 31 -15.64 21.13 6.48
N ILE A 32 -15.71 21.71 7.68
CA ILE A 32 -16.60 22.87 7.94
C ILE A 32 -16.32 24.01 6.96
N ALA A 33 -15.05 24.35 6.73
CA ALA A 33 -14.67 25.41 5.78
C ALA A 33 -15.14 25.09 4.36
N THR A 34 -15.00 23.83 3.93
CA THR A 34 -15.43 23.35 2.61
C THR A 34 -16.95 23.43 2.45
N LEU A 35 -17.70 22.91 3.43
CA LEU A 35 -19.18 22.95 3.41
C LEU A 35 -19.73 24.37 3.48
N LEU A 36 -19.08 25.28 4.23
CA LEU A 36 -19.41 26.70 4.25
C LEU A 36 -19.20 27.36 2.88
N LYS A 37 -18.10 27.01 2.16
CA LYS A 37 -17.89 27.49 0.79
C LYS A 37 -18.99 27.00 -0.17
N LEU A 38 -19.35 25.73 -0.06
CA LEU A 38 -20.39 25.11 -0.89
C LEU A 38 -21.78 25.73 -0.62
N SER A 39 -22.07 26.08 0.63
CA SER A 39 -23.31 26.74 1.02
C SER A 39 -23.34 28.26 0.76
N GLY A 40 -22.35 28.82 0.08
CA GLY A 40 -22.29 30.26 -0.24
C GLY A 40 -22.05 31.16 0.96
N ALA A 41 -21.51 30.66 2.07
CA ALA A 41 -21.23 31.45 3.25
C ALA A 41 -20.18 32.54 2.98
N ASP A 42 -20.24 33.62 3.79
CA ASP A 42 -19.28 34.73 3.71
C ASP A 42 -17.82 34.25 3.79
N SER A 43 -17.00 34.82 2.93
CA SER A 43 -15.57 34.47 2.77
C SER A 43 -14.74 34.70 4.04
N PHE A 44 -15.16 35.62 4.92
CA PHE A 44 -14.50 35.86 6.20
C PHE A 44 -14.70 34.69 7.16
N ARG A 45 -15.93 34.17 7.21
CA ARG A 45 -16.27 32.99 8.02
C ARG A 45 -15.54 31.73 7.53
N VAL A 46 -15.48 31.52 6.23
CA VAL A 46 -14.72 30.41 5.62
C VAL A 46 -13.26 30.47 6.03
N ARG A 47 -12.61 31.64 5.81
CA ARG A 47 -11.19 31.83 6.18
C ARG A 47 -10.92 31.68 7.68
N ALA A 48 -11.91 31.97 8.53
CA ALA A 48 -11.75 31.75 9.97
C ALA A 48 -11.61 30.26 10.28
N TYR A 49 -12.42 29.38 9.68
CA TYR A 49 -12.31 27.93 9.87
C TYR A 49 -11.07 27.32 9.18
N GLU A 50 -10.64 27.84 8.03
CA GLU A 50 -9.37 27.43 7.40
C GLU A 50 -8.17 27.75 8.31
N ARG A 51 -8.14 28.94 8.92
CA ARG A 51 -7.09 29.32 9.87
C ARG A 51 -7.15 28.48 11.14
N SER A 52 -8.36 28.21 11.67
CA SER A 52 -8.53 27.35 12.83
C SER A 52 -8.03 25.93 12.56
N SER A 53 -8.36 25.35 11.39
CA SER A 53 -7.85 24.04 10.98
C SER A 53 -6.31 24.04 10.96
N GLY A 54 -5.69 25.05 10.33
CA GLY A 54 -4.23 25.17 10.30
C GLY A 54 -3.59 25.34 11.69
N ALA A 55 -4.22 26.13 12.58
CA ALA A 55 -3.74 26.33 13.94
C ALA A 55 -3.85 25.06 14.80
N ILE A 56 -4.93 24.30 14.66
CA ILE A 56 -5.15 23.03 15.34
C ILE A 56 -4.11 21.98 14.88
N ALA A 57 -3.89 21.87 13.57
CA ALA A 57 -2.90 20.93 13.02
C ALA A 57 -1.45 21.29 13.44
N ALA A 58 -1.17 22.59 13.62
CA ALA A 58 0.15 23.09 14.00
C ALA A 58 0.35 23.21 15.52
N ALA A 59 -0.67 22.85 16.34
CA ALA A 59 -0.56 22.96 17.79
C ALA A 59 0.60 22.11 18.33
N PRO A 60 1.48 22.68 19.17
CA PRO A 60 2.69 21.98 19.64
C PRO A 60 2.41 20.94 20.72
N VAL A 61 1.17 20.87 21.20
CA VAL A 61 0.70 20.00 22.27
C VAL A 61 -0.55 19.25 21.81
N ASP A 62 -0.78 18.08 22.38
CA ASP A 62 -2.03 17.33 22.14
C ASP A 62 -3.20 18.08 22.81
N LEU A 63 -4.14 18.57 21.97
CA LEU A 63 -5.29 19.34 22.45
C LEU A 63 -6.21 18.54 23.39
N ALA A 64 -6.19 17.19 23.29
CA ALA A 64 -6.95 16.34 24.20
C ALA A 64 -6.44 16.41 25.66
N THR A 65 -5.24 16.94 25.89
CA THR A 65 -4.66 17.10 27.24
C THR A 65 -4.95 18.46 27.87
N LEU A 66 -5.58 19.37 27.14
CA LEU A 66 -5.81 20.75 27.55
C LEU A 66 -7.29 20.99 27.92
N SER A 67 -7.52 21.91 28.86
CA SER A 67 -8.85 22.47 29.09
C SER A 67 -9.26 23.40 27.94
N THR A 68 -10.56 23.71 27.83
CA THR A 68 -11.06 24.63 26.80
C THR A 68 -10.44 26.04 26.93
N GLU A 69 -10.18 26.48 28.16
CA GLU A 69 -9.54 27.75 28.48
C GLU A 69 -8.07 27.76 28.02
N GLU A 70 -7.32 26.70 28.26
CA GLU A 70 -5.92 26.56 27.83
C GLU A 70 -5.84 26.48 26.30
N MET A 71 -6.74 25.74 25.63
CA MET A 71 -6.80 25.72 24.16
C MET A 71 -7.05 27.11 23.58
N ALA A 72 -7.91 27.92 24.22
CA ALA A 72 -8.23 29.27 23.75
C ALA A 72 -7.06 30.27 23.88
N GLN A 73 -6.01 29.94 24.66
CA GLN A 73 -4.78 30.72 24.76
C GLN A 73 -3.78 30.41 23.63
N LEU A 74 -3.98 29.34 22.89
CA LEU A 74 -3.10 28.97 21.79
C LEU A 74 -3.29 29.91 20.60
N LYS A 75 -2.17 30.30 19.99
CA LYS A 75 -2.19 31.20 18.82
C LYS A 75 -3.02 30.63 17.68
N GLY A 76 -4.08 31.35 17.29
CA GLY A 76 -4.97 30.97 16.20
C GLY A 76 -6.16 30.09 16.63
N ILE A 77 -6.27 29.72 17.90
CA ILE A 77 -7.40 28.99 18.48
C ILE A 77 -8.14 29.96 19.41
N GLY A 78 -9.27 30.51 18.95
CA GLY A 78 -10.12 31.37 19.79
C GLY A 78 -11.13 30.56 20.59
N VAL A 79 -11.83 31.20 21.53
CA VAL A 79 -12.82 30.56 22.42
C VAL A 79 -13.83 29.70 21.66
N SER A 80 -14.42 30.22 20.57
CA SER A 80 -15.39 29.46 19.75
C SER A 80 -14.77 28.23 19.07
N THR A 81 -13.49 28.28 18.70
CA THR A 81 -12.75 27.14 18.14
C THR A 81 -12.47 26.11 19.24
N ALA A 82 -11.95 26.55 20.39
CA ALA A 82 -11.66 25.69 21.55
C ALA A 82 -12.92 24.94 22.04
N THR A 83 -14.07 25.62 22.10
CA THR A 83 -15.37 24.97 22.46
C THR A 83 -15.72 23.85 21.49
N LYS A 84 -15.56 24.04 20.17
CA LYS A 84 -15.85 22.98 19.18
C LYS A 84 -14.81 21.85 19.20
N VAL A 85 -13.55 22.16 19.49
CA VAL A 85 -12.51 21.14 19.73
C VAL A 85 -12.90 20.28 20.91
N ALA A 86 -13.28 20.88 22.05
CA ALA A 86 -13.73 20.16 23.25
C ALA A 86 -15.00 19.32 22.99
N GLU A 87 -15.96 19.87 22.22
CA GLU A 87 -17.14 19.14 21.77
C GLU A 87 -16.75 17.89 20.99
N TYR A 88 -15.85 18.02 20.00
CA TYR A 88 -15.39 16.88 19.20
C TYR A 88 -14.64 15.85 20.02
N LEU A 89 -13.71 16.29 20.86
CA LEU A 89 -12.91 15.38 21.72
C LEU A 89 -13.79 14.61 22.72
N SER A 90 -14.89 15.19 23.18
CA SER A 90 -15.80 14.55 24.15
C SER A 90 -16.88 13.70 23.50
N THR A 91 -17.36 14.03 22.30
CA THR A 91 -18.52 13.40 21.67
C THR A 91 -18.21 12.70 20.36
N GLY A 92 -17.06 12.96 19.77
CA GLY A 92 -16.71 12.53 18.41
C GLY A 92 -17.45 13.28 17.31
N ARG A 93 -18.16 14.38 17.63
CA ARG A 93 -19.01 15.14 16.71
C ARG A 93 -18.90 16.64 16.98
N ILE A 94 -19.15 17.44 15.93
CA ILE A 94 -19.36 18.88 16.04
C ILE A 94 -20.75 19.16 15.50
N ALA A 95 -21.69 19.61 16.34
CA ALA A 95 -23.08 19.83 15.96
C ALA A 95 -23.22 20.69 14.72
N MET A 96 -22.43 21.78 14.62
CA MET A 96 -22.41 22.63 13.43
C MET A 96 -22.00 21.89 12.16
N LEU A 97 -21.08 20.93 12.24
CA LEU A 97 -20.67 20.12 11.08
C LEU A 97 -21.77 19.19 10.62
N GLU A 98 -22.48 18.57 11.57
CA GLU A 98 -23.63 17.72 11.27
C GLU A 98 -24.76 18.52 10.58
N ASP A 99 -25.03 19.73 11.06
CA ASP A 99 -25.99 20.64 10.45
C ASP A 99 -25.61 21.04 9.01
N LEU A 100 -24.32 21.23 8.75
CA LEU A 100 -23.81 21.54 7.41
C LEU A 100 -23.89 20.33 6.49
N ARG A 101 -23.54 19.14 6.98
CA ARG A 101 -23.69 17.88 6.24
C ARG A 101 -25.14 17.59 5.85
N ALA A 102 -26.09 17.93 6.71
CA ALA A 102 -27.52 17.78 6.42
C ALA A 102 -28.01 18.76 5.34
N LYS A 103 -27.37 19.91 5.18
CA LYS A 103 -27.77 20.97 4.23
C LYS A 103 -27.08 20.89 2.87
N VAL A 104 -25.87 20.35 2.83
CA VAL A 104 -25.05 20.27 1.60
C VAL A 104 -25.06 18.84 1.09
N PRO A 105 -25.56 18.56 -0.14
CA PRO A 105 -25.54 17.23 -0.71
C PRO A 105 -24.12 16.63 -0.73
N ALA A 106 -24.00 15.37 -0.30
CA ALA A 106 -22.71 14.68 -0.23
C ALA A 106 -21.98 14.65 -1.59
N GLY A 107 -22.73 14.54 -2.69
CA GLY A 107 -22.17 14.54 -4.04
C GLY A 107 -21.52 15.87 -4.44
N LEU A 108 -21.93 17.01 -3.84
CA LEU A 108 -21.24 18.28 -4.07
C LEU A 108 -19.82 18.28 -3.50
N VAL A 109 -19.62 17.64 -2.38
CA VAL A 109 -18.27 17.47 -1.80
C VAL A 109 -17.41 16.60 -2.73
N GLU A 110 -17.99 15.54 -3.29
CA GLU A 110 -17.32 14.68 -4.27
C GLU A 110 -16.90 15.44 -5.53
N LEU A 111 -17.78 16.30 -6.04
CA LEU A 111 -17.49 17.16 -7.19
C LEU A 111 -16.29 18.09 -6.96
N THR A 112 -16.08 18.57 -5.73
CA THR A 112 -14.91 19.44 -5.43
C THR A 112 -13.57 18.73 -5.51
N ARG A 113 -13.55 17.40 -5.59
CA ARG A 113 -12.32 16.59 -5.79
C ARG A 113 -11.91 16.52 -7.26
N ILE A 114 -12.77 16.96 -8.18
CA ILE A 114 -12.46 16.99 -9.61
C ILE A 114 -11.48 18.13 -9.89
N PRO A 115 -10.32 17.89 -10.52
CA PRO A 115 -9.38 18.93 -10.90
C PRO A 115 -10.07 20.03 -11.74
N GLY A 116 -9.93 21.27 -11.29
CA GLY A 116 -10.57 22.42 -11.94
C GLY A 116 -12.01 22.73 -11.46
N LEU A 117 -12.61 21.88 -10.62
CA LEU A 117 -13.94 22.10 -10.05
C LEU A 117 -13.84 22.42 -8.55
N GLY A 118 -13.49 23.65 -8.21
CA GLY A 118 -13.45 24.08 -6.82
C GLY A 118 -14.86 24.27 -6.19
N PRO A 119 -14.95 24.38 -4.84
CA PRO A 119 -16.23 24.49 -4.12
C PRO A 119 -17.16 25.59 -4.65
N LYS A 120 -16.62 26.76 -5.02
CA LYS A 120 -17.41 27.87 -5.60
C LYS A 120 -18.06 27.46 -6.92
N THR A 121 -17.32 26.79 -7.78
CA THR A 121 -17.82 26.35 -9.10
C THR A 121 -18.80 25.19 -8.95
N ALA A 122 -18.56 24.27 -8.02
CA ALA A 122 -19.48 23.18 -7.70
C ALA A 122 -20.81 23.71 -7.17
N GLY A 123 -20.81 24.67 -6.25
CA GLY A 123 -22.01 25.35 -5.77
C GLY A 123 -22.76 26.07 -6.91
N GLN A 124 -22.05 26.79 -7.77
CA GLN A 124 -22.64 27.48 -8.92
C GLN A 124 -23.31 26.50 -9.92
N LEU A 125 -22.71 25.35 -10.17
CA LEU A 125 -23.28 24.30 -11.03
C LEU A 125 -24.52 23.66 -10.40
N HIS A 126 -24.49 23.46 -9.09
CA HIS A 126 -25.66 22.99 -8.36
C HIS A 126 -26.82 23.96 -8.40
N ASP A 127 -26.56 25.21 -8.06
CA ASP A 127 -27.61 26.26 -8.00
C ASP A 127 -28.23 26.53 -9.37
N ALA A 128 -27.43 26.50 -10.45
CA ALA A 128 -27.87 26.85 -11.79
C ALA A 128 -28.43 25.67 -12.60
N LEU A 129 -27.90 24.45 -12.39
CA LEU A 129 -28.20 23.29 -13.23
C LEU A 129 -28.62 22.05 -12.42
N GLY A 130 -28.70 22.13 -11.08
CA GLY A 130 -29.05 21.00 -10.24
C GLY A 130 -27.99 19.90 -10.22
N VAL A 131 -26.73 20.21 -10.59
CA VAL A 131 -25.63 19.23 -10.61
C VAL A 131 -25.21 18.91 -9.19
N ASP A 132 -25.52 17.70 -8.73
CA ASP A 132 -25.23 17.19 -7.38
C ASP A 132 -24.37 15.91 -7.37
N SER A 133 -23.96 15.42 -8.54
CA SER A 133 -23.19 14.18 -8.69
C SER A 133 -22.30 14.21 -9.93
N VAL A 134 -21.30 13.34 -9.98
CA VAL A 134 -20.43 13.16 -11.15
C VAL A 134 -21.23 12.79 -12.40
N GLN A 135 -22.29 11.99 -12.25
CA GLN A 135 -23.17 11.63 -13.37
C GLN A 135 -23.96 12.83 -13.89
N ALA A 136 -24.52 13.65 -12.98
CA ALA A 136 -25.21 14.88 -13.36
C ALA A 136 -24.27 15.88 -14.04
N LEU A 137 -23.01 15.97 -13.58
CA LEU A 137 -21.99 16.79 -14.23
C LEU A 137 -21.68 16.30 -15.66
N ARG A 138 -21.53 14.99 -15.87
CA ARG A 138 -21.34 14.41 -17.22
C ARG A 138 -22.50 14.76 -18.14
N ALA A 139 -23.73 14.55 -17.70
CA ALA A 139 -24.92 14.86 -18.47
C ALA A 139 -24.99 16.36 -18.82
N ALA A 140 -24.67 17.26 -17.89
CA ALA A 140 -24.62 18.70 -18.13
C ALA A 140 -23.52 19.11 -19.13
N LEU A 141 -22.36 18.46 -19.09
CA LEU A 141 -21.29 18.66 -20.05
C LEU A 141 -21.69 18.15 -21.45
N ASP A 142 -22.32 16.99 -21.55
CA ASP A 142 -22.76 16.40 -22.82
C ASP A 142 -23.84 17.25 -23.49
N ALA A 143 -24.71 17.84 -22.67
CA ALA A 143 -25.73 18.80 -23.12
C ALA A 143 -25.14 20.20 -23.45
N GLY A 144 -23.86 20.48 -23.17
CA GLY A 144 -23.25 21.80 -23.36
C GLY A 144 -23.83 22.88 -22.43
N ALA A 145 -24.47 22.46 -21.33
CA ALA A 145 -25.23 23.36 -20.44
C ALA A 145 -24.32 24.34 -19.65
N LEU A 146 -23.04 24.08 -19.55
CA LEU A 146 -22.08 24.93 -18.81
C LEU A 146 -21.78 26.24 -19.55
N ARG A 147 -21.93 26.28 -20.87
CA ARG A 147 -21.57 27.44 -21.71
C ARG A 147 -22.36 28.73 -21.42
N GLY A 148 -23.54 28.57 -20.82
CA GLY A 148 -24.39 29.71 -20.41
C GLY A 148 -24.02 30.31 -19.05
N LEU A 149 -23.10 29.70 -18.31
CA LEU A 149 -22.78 30.13 -16.94
C LEU A 149 -21.60 31.10 -16.90
N LYS A 150 -21.72 32.18 -16.14
CA LYS A 150 -20.69 33.21 -15.99
C LYS A 150 -19.41 32.61 -15.41
N GLY A 151 -18.31 32.72 -16.15
CA GLY A 151 -16.99 32.20 -15.74
C GLY A 151 -16.72 30.74 -16.12
N LEU A 152 -17.65 30.03 -16.77
CA LEU A 152 -17.53 28.67 -17.24
C LEU A 152 -17.53 28.66 -18.78
N GLY A 153 -16.41 29.02 -19.40
CA GLY A 153 -16.26 29.04 -20.85
C GLY A 153 -15.89 27.67 -21.44
N ALA A 154 -15.83 27.60 -22.79
CA ALA A 154 -15.50 26.38 -23.53
C ALA A 154 -14.21 25.69 -23.04
N LYS A 155 -13.20 26.46 -22.62
CA LYS A 155 -11.96 25.91 -22.05
C LYS A 155 -12.17 25.19 -20.71
N THR A 156 -13.06 25.72 -19.85
CA THR A 156 -13.42 25.07 -18.58
C THR A 156 -14.19 23.77 -18.84
N GLU A 157 -15.11 23.79 -19.80
CA GLU A 157 -15.85 22.61 -20.24
C GLU A 157 -14.91 21.52 -20.76
N THR A 158 -13.94 21.87 -21.61
CA THR A 158 -12.93 20.93 -22.11
C THR A 158 -12.09 20.36 -20.98
N ASN A 159 -11.58 21.21 -20.07
CA ASN A 159 -10.78 20.76 -18.94
C ASN A 159 -11.57 19.84 -17.99
N LEU A 160 -12.86 20.11 -17.76
CA LEU A 160 -13.71 19.25 -16.95
C LEU A 160 -14.05 17.93 -17.63
N ARG A 161 -14.24 17.91 -18.96
CA ARG A 161 -14.37 16.65 -19.73
C ARG A 161 -13.12 15.80 -19.60
N GLU A 162 -11.96 16.37 -19.85
CA GLU A 162 -10.67 15.66 -19.67
C GLU A 162 -10.50 15.18 -18.23
N ALA A 163 -10.85 15.99 -17.23
CA ALA A 163 -10.80 15.59 -15.83
C ALA A 163 -11.78 14.43 -15.53
N LEU A 164 -12.97 14.45 -16.11
CA LEU A 164 -13.98 13.40 -15.96
C LEU A 164 -13.63 12.13 -16.76
N GLU A 165 -13.00 12.22 -17.91
CA GLU A 165 -12.47 11.07 -18.65
C GLU A 165 -11.39 10.37 -17.85
N ARG A 166 -10.51 11.14 -17.21
CA ARG A 166 -9.51 10.64 -16.25
C ARG A 166 -10.17 10.01 -15.00
N LEU A 167 -11.26 10.59 -14.49
CA LEU A 167 -12.06 10.03 -13.38
C LEU A 167 -12.87 8.80 -13.79
N GLY A 168 -13.30 8.71 -15.04
CA GLY A 168 -14.03 7.54 -15.59
C GLY A 168 -13.18 6.28 -15.66
N ALA A 169 -11.87 6.41 -15.65
CA ALA A 169 -10.88 5.36 -15.45
C ALA A 169 -10.59 5.17 -13.95
N LYS A 170 -11.59 5.04 -13.07
CA LYS A 170 -11.44 4.83 -11.60
C LYS A 170 -10.17 5.47 -11.01
N ASP A 171 -9.92 6.74 -11.35
CA ASP A 171 -8.70 7.41 -10.94
C ASP A 171 -8.88 7.92 -9.50
N THR A 172 -8.50 7.09 -8.56
CA THR A 172 -8.32 7.52 -7.16
C THR A 172 -7.14 8.49 -7.03
N GLY A 173 -6.52 8.94 -8.12
CA GLY A 173 -5.23 9.65 -8.13
C GLY A 173 -4.07 8.76 -7.67
N ARG A 174 -4.31 7.46 -7.52
CA ARG A 174 -3.31 6.50 -7.06
C ARG A 174 -2.80 5.63 -8.21
N VAL A 175 -1.50 5.42 -8.23
CA VAL A 175 -0.84 4.56 -9.22
C VAL A 175 -0.38 3.25 -8.58
N PRO A 176 -0.20 2.16 -9.34
CA PRO A 176 0.44 0.94 -8.85
C PRO A 176 1.81 1.23 -8.25
N ALA A 177 2.18 0.52 -7.18
CA ALA A 177 3.45 0.72 -6.50
C ALA A 177 4.66 0.61 -7.44
N ALA A 178 4.64 -0.32 -8.40
CA ALA A 178 5.74 -0.49 -9.35
C ALA A 178 5.99 0.75 -10.22
N ASP A 179 4.92 1.42 -10.67
CA ASP A 179 5.03 2.63 -11.46
C ASP A 179 5.61 3.78 -10.63
N ALA A 180 5.16 3.90 -9.36
CA ALA A 180 5.67 4.90 -8.43
C ALA A 180 7.14 4.62 -8.03
N ILE A 181 7.52 3.35 -7.84
CA ILE A 181 8.91 2.95 -7.51
C ILE A 181 9.86 3.30 -8.65
N ALA A 182 9.49 3.01 -9.90
CA ALA A 182 10.33 3.34 -11.05
C ALA A 182 10.63 4.84 -11.12
N ILE A 183 9.61 5.68 -10.89
CA ILE A 183 9.76 7.14 -10.83
C ILE A 183 10.63 7.55 -9.62
N ALA A 184 10.37 6.99 -8.45
CA ALA A 184 11.10 7.32 -7.24
C ALA A 184 12.58 6.92 -7.33
N GLU A 185 12.88 5.76 -7.87
CA GLU A 185 14.26 5.28 -8.09
C GLU A 185 15.01 6.19 -9.08
N GLU A 186 14.36 6.63 -10.16
CA GLU A 186 14.94 7.58 -11.09
C GLU A 186 15.25 8.93 -10.43
N LEU A 187 14.29 9.48 -9.67
CA LEU A 187 14.48 10.74 -8.95
C LEU A 187 15.57 10.60 -7.87
N CYS A 188 15.59 9.50 -7.11
CA CYS A 188 16.62 9.23 -6.12
C CYS A 188 18.01 9.15 -6.77
N ALA A 189 18.14 8.49 -7.92
CA ALA A 189 19.42 8.40 -8.64
C ALA A 189 19.93 9.77 -9.08
N ARG A 190 19.05 10.63 -9.60
CA ARG A 190 19.39 12.01 -10.00
C ARG A 190 19.81 12.89 -8.82
N LEU A 191 19.15 12.73 -7.65
CA LEU A 191 19.47 13.50 -6.45
C LEU A 191 20.76 13.00 -5.78
N ALA A 192 21.05 11.72 -5.82
CA ALA A 192 22.19 11.12 -5.14
C ALA A 192 23.55 11.56 -5.70
N VAL A 193 23.61 12.01 -6.94
CA VAL A 193 24.86 12.47 -7.58
C VAL A 193 25.14 13.96 -7.35
N LEU A 194 24.24 14.69 -6.68
CA LEU A 194 24.42 16.11 -6.42
C LEU A 194 25.51 16.34 -5.35
N PRO A 195 26.35 17.38 -5.51
CA PRO A 195 27.35 17.75 -4.50
C PRO A 195 26.71 18.01 -3.14
N GLY A 196 27.32 17.50 -2.07
CA GLY A 196 26.86 17.70 -0.69
C GLY A 196 25.66 16.85 -0.25
N VAL A 197 25.10 16.02 -1.13
CA VAL A 197 24.10 15.04 -0.77
C VAL A 197 24.79 13.78 -0.24
N THR A 198 24.44 13.37 0.98
CA THR A 198 25.05 12.23 1.67
C THR A 198 24.17 10.99 1.68
N ALA A 199 22.86 11.16 1.53
CA ALA A 199 21.89 10.07 1.42
C ALA A 199 20.62 10.55 0.70
N VAL A 200 19.95 9.62 -0.01
CA VAL A 200 18.66 9.83 -0.65
C VAL A 200 17.82 8.57 -0.49
N ALA A 201 16.55 8.71 -0.23
CA ALA A 201 15.60 7.61 -0.21
C ALA A 201 14.18 8.09 -0.52
N TYR A 202 13.36 7.22 -1.06
CA TYR A 202 11.92 7.42 -1.00
C TYR A 202 11.38 6.98 0.36
N ALA A 203 10.23 7.53 0.77
CA ALA A 203 9.60 7.33 2.07
C ALA A 203 8.10 7.03 1.89
N GLY A 204 7.29 7.35 2.86
CA GLY A 204 5.83 7.27 2.81
C GLY A 204 5.29 5.87 2.56
N SER A 205 4.12 5.83 1.98
CA SER A 205 3.44 4.58 1.64
C SER A 205 4.21 3.74 0.61
N LEU A 206 5.02 4.40 -0.23
CA LEU A 206 5.86 3.74 -1.21
C LEU A 206 6.94 2.88 -0.54
N ARG A 207 7.64 3.42 0.45
CA ARG A 207 8.69 2.67 1.19
C ARG A 207 8.09 1.52 2.02
N ARG A 208 6.84 1.66 2.48
CA ARG A 208 6.10 0.59 3.14
C ARG A 208 5.51 -0.44 2.17
N MET A 209 5.77 -0.27 0.85
CA MET A 209 5.31 -1.17 -0.20
C MET A 209 3.79 -1.36 -0.20
N ARG A 210 3.03 -0.24 -0.08
CA ARG A 210 1.58 -0.27 -0.29
C ARG A 210 1.30 -0.57 -1.76
N GLU A 211 0.23 -1.29 -2.05
CA GLU A 211 -0.13 -1.76 -3.40
C GLU A 211 -0.36 -0.63 -4.39
N THR A 212 -0.90 0.48 -3.91
CA THR A 212 -1.11 1.70 -4.68
C THR A 212 -0.59 2.92 -3.92
N ILE A 213 -0.12 3.93 -4.65
CA ILE A 213 0.58 5.10 -4.14
C ILE A 213 -0.14 6.37 -4.60
N GLY A 214 -0.42 7.29 -3.67
CA GLY A 214 -1.05 8.60 -3.98
C GLY A 214 -0.02 9.66 -4.33
N ASP A 215 1.13 9.62 -3.66
CA ASP A 215 2.23 10.57 -3.80
C ASP A 215 3.57 9.87 -3.59
N VAL A 216 4.63 10.46 -4.10
CA VAL A 216 6.01 9.98 -3.95
C VAL A 216 6.73 10.90 -2.96
N ASP A 217 6.91 10.43 -1.73
CA ASP A 217 7.72 11.11 -0.75
C ASP A 217 9.21 10.83 -0.98
N LEU A 218 10.03 11.87 -1.14
CA LEU A 218 11.47 11.80 -1.29
C LEU A 218 12.16 12.52 -0.14
N LEU A 219 13.22 11.91 0.37
CA LEU A 219 14.10 12.50 1.37
C LEU A 219 15.51 12.58 0.81
N ALA A 220 16.19 13.70 1.03
CA ALA A 220 17.62 13.85 0.78
C ALA A 220 18.31 14.42 2.02
N ALA A 221 19.48 13.89 2.36
CA ALA A 221 20.31 14.42 3.44
C ALA A 221 21.38 15.36 2.87
N SER A 222 21.28 16.65 3.19
CA SER A 222 22.26 17.67 2.78
C SER A 222 22.25 18.84 3.76
N ARG A 223 23.42 19.46 3.95
CA ARG A 223 23.52 20.73 4.69
C ARG A 223 23.22 21.96 3.83
N ASP A 224 23.24 21.79 2.51
CA ASP A 224 22.82 22.82 1.56
C ASP A 224 21.59 22.34 0.77
N PRO A 225 20.37 22.73 1.16
CA PRO A 225 19.15 22.29 0.51
C PRO A 225 18.89 22.95 -0.86
N ALA A 226 19.47 24.12 -1.13
CA ALA A 226 19.10 24.94 -2.27
C ALA A 226 19.33 24.23 -3.64
N PRO A 227 20.52 23.64 -3.93
CA PRO A 227 20.75 22.94 -5.19
C PRO A 227 19.92 21.68 -5.32
N VAL A 228 19.63 20.98 -4.20
CA VAL A 228 18.82 19.76 -4.17
C VAL A 228 17.36 20.09 -4.53
N MET A 229 16.82 21.16 -3.96
CA MET A 229 15.47 21.64 -4.27
C MET A 229 15.35 22.17 -5.70
N ALA A 230 16.38 22.85 -6.22
CA ALA A 230 16.41 23.33 -7.60
C ALA A 230 16.41 22.16 -8.59
N SER A 231 17.21 21.12 -8.35
CA SER A 231 17.30 19.94 -9.19
C SER A 231 15.95 19.25 -9.42
N LEU A 232 15.10 19.13 -8.39
CA LEU A 232 13.75 18.59 -8.58
C LEU A 232 12.87 19.55 -9.39
N ARG A 233 12.85 20.84 -9.04
CA ARG A 233 11.99 21.82 -9.71
C ARG A 233 12.30 21.98 -11.21
N GLU A 234 13.56 21.84 -11.58
CA GLU A 234 14.07 22.01 -12.94
C GLU A 234 14.11 20.69 -13.72
N SER A 235 13.70 19.58 -13.08
CA SER A 235 13.67 18.28 -13.73
C SER A 235 12.67 18.26 -14.91
N ASP A 236 13.08 17.62 -16.00
CA ASP A 236 12.24 17.34 -17.17
C ASP A 236 11.03 16.44 -16.86
N LEU A 237 11.05 15.74 -15.73
CA LEU A 237 9.93 14.93 -15.24
C LEU A 237 8.82 15.78 -14.62
N VAL A 238 9.09 17.05 -14.28
CA VAL A 238 8.13 17.92 -13.62
C VAL A 238 7.23 18.59 -14.66
N GLU A 239 5.93 18.44 -14.45
CA GLU A 239 4.90 19.15 -15.22
C GLU A 239 4.62 20.53 -14.60
N ARG A 240 4.49 20.55 -13.26
CA ARG A 240 4.11 21.76 -12.52
C ARG A 240 4.63 21.75 -11.08
N VAL A 241 5.13 22.90 -10.64
CA VAL A 241 5.51 23.12 -9.23
C VAL A 241 4.27 23.54 -8.44
N LEU A 242 3.98 22.83 -7.35
CA LEU A 242 2.87 23.13 -6.43
C LEU A 242 3.31 24.05 -5.30
N ALA A 243 4.50 23.77 -4.73
CA ALA A 243 5.09 24.53 -3.66
C ALA A 243 6.62 24.48 -3.75
N ALA A 244 7.26 25.61 -3.47
CA ALA A 244 8.71 25.75 -3.45
C ALA A 244 9.11 26.43 -2.13
N GLY A 245 9.53 25.64 -1.15
CA GLY A 245 10.06 26.10 0.13
C GLY A 245 11.56 25.83 0.24
N GLU A 246 12.14 26.31 1.32
CA GLU A 246 13.57 26.19 1.59
C GLU A 246 14.00 24.72 1.82
N LYS A 247 13.17 23.94 2.52
CA LYS A 247 13.42 22.53 2.89
C LYS A 247 12.36 21.57 2.38
N LYS A 248 11.32 22.06 1.68
CA LYS A 248 10.28 21.24 1.05
C LYS A 248 9.91 21.80 -0.32
N THR A 249 9.88 20.93 -1.32
CA THR A 249 9.33 21.22 -2.65
C THR A 249 8.30 20.16 -3.00
N SER A 250 7.15 20.60 -3.51
CA SER A 250 6.07 19.73 -4.00
C SER A 250 5.84 20.00 -5.47
N VAL A 251 5.80 18.96 -6.28
CA VAL A 251 5.62 19.03 -7.73
C VAL A 251 4.58 18.01 -8.20
N VAL A 252 3.97 18.28 -9.35
CA VAL A 252 3.25 17.26 -10.13
C VAL A 252 4.16 16.82 -11.24
N LEU A 253 4.35 15.52 -11.37
CA LEU A 253 5.15 14.90 -12.43
C LEU A 253 4.30 14.69 -13.68
N ARG A 254 4.92 14.59 -14.87
CA ARG A 254 4.24 14.43 -16.16
C ARG A 254 3.31 13.23 -16.26
N ARG A 255 3.42 12.28 -15.36
CA ARG A 255 2.50 11.13 -15.22
C ARG A 255 1.33 11.39 -14.28
N GLY A 256 1.14 12.63 -13.82
CA GLY A 256 0.03 13.06 -12.98
C GLY A 256 0.19 12.73 -11.49
N ILE A 257 1.27 12.06 -11.08
CA ILE A 257 1.55 11.77 -9.67
C ILE A 257 2.25 12.96 -9.00
N GLN A 258 1.87 13.26 -7.76
CA GLN A 258 2.58 14.24 -6.94
C GLN A 258 3.89 13.66 -6.41
N ALA A 259 4.95 14.47 -6.37
CA ALA A 259 6.18 14.15 -5.65
C ALA A 259 6.53 15.27 -4.67
N ASP A 260 6.85 14.89 -3.46
CA ASP A 260 7.24 15.76 -2.35
C ASP A 260 8.69 15.47 -1.99
N LEU A 261 9.59 16.44 -2.19
CA LEU A 261 10.98 16.34 -1.77
C LEU A 261 11.18 17.14 -0.48
N ARG A 262 11.82 16.51 0.50
CA ARG A 262 12.31 17.15 1.73
C ARG A 262 13.82 16.99 1.84
N VAL A 263 14.50 18.06 2.23
CA VAL A 263 15.93 18.01 2.55
C VAL A 263 16.08 18.17 4.06
N VAL A 264 16.83 17.24 4.64
CA VAL A 264 17.08 17.17 6.08
C VAL A 264 18.57 17.20 6.37
N ASP A 265 18.94 17.61 7.60
CA ASP A 265 20.32 17.54 8.05
C ASP A 265 20.76 16.06 8.12
N PRO A 266 21.99 15.71 7.71
CA PRO A 266 22.52 14.36 7.83
C PRO A 266 22.43 13.74 9.24
N GLU A 267 22.53 14.57 10.29
CA GLU A 267 22.39 14.11 11.68
C GLU A 267 20.95 13.67 12.03
N SER A 268 19.95 14.17 11.28
CA SER A 268 18.53 13.86 11.46
C SER A 268 18.01 12.77 10.52
N TRP A 269 18.87 12.22 9.66
CA TRP A 269 18.48 11.34 8.56
C TRP A 269 17.61 10.16 8.99
N GLY A 270 18.03 9.42 10.03
CA GLY A 270 17.31 8.25 10.53
C GLY A 270 15.97 8.61 11.14
N ALA A 271 15.91 9.68 11.93
CA ALA A 271 14.66 10.15 12.52
C ALA A 271 13.68 10.64 11.44
N ALA A 272 14.17 11.36 10.44
CA ALA A 272 13.37 11.77 9.28
C ALA A 272 12.84 10.55 8.50
N LEU A 273 13.67 9.53 8.26
CA LEU A 273 13.22 8.29 7.63
C LEU A 273 12.12 7.60 8.43
N VAL A 274 12.25 7.49 9.76
CA VAL A 274 11.19 6.94 10.62
C VAL A 274 9.92 7.76 10.46
N TYR A 275 10.02 9.08 10.61
CA TYR A 275 8.88 9.99 10.59
C TYR A 275 8.13 9.97 9.25
N PHE A 276 8.85 10.15 8.13
CA PHE A 276 8.25 10.25 6.79
C PHE A 276 7.90 8.89 6.20
N THR A 277 8.53 7.80 6.65
CA THR A 277 8.09 6.45 6.26
C THR A 277 6.71 6.14 6.83
N GLY A 278 6.41 6.55 8.06
CA GLY A 278 5.15 6.23 8.73
C GLY A 278 5.01 4.72 9.04
N SER A 279 3.78 4.16 9.13
CA SER A 279 2.50 4.87 8.88
C SER A 279 2.22 5.93 9.94
N LYS A 280 1.15 6.72 9.75
CA LYS A 280 0.69 7.65 10.80
C LYS A 280 0.41 6.90 12.10
N ALA A 281 -0.31 5.79 12.04
CA ALA A 281 -0.65 4.96 13.20
C ALA A 281 0.63 4.42 13.89
N HIS A 282 1.55 3.85 13.12
CA HIS A 282 2.85 3.41 13.63
C HIS A 282 3.62 4.55 14.34
N ASN A 283 3.69 5.72 13.70
CA ASN A 283 4.38 6.89 14.28
C ASN A 283 3.75 7.36 15.59
N ILE A 284 2.42 7.33 15.71
CA ILE A 284 1.73 7.65 16.96
C ILE A 284 2.21 6.70 18.07
N ARG A 285 2.22 5.38 17.81
CA ARG A 285 2.62 4.37 18.79
C ARG A 285 4.06 4.52 19.28
N ILE A 286 5.01 4.73 18.35
CA ILE A 286 6.42 4.92 18.74
C ILE A 286 6.65 6.26 19.43
N ARG A 287 5.92 7.31 19.07
CA ARG A 287 5.96 8.61 19.76
C ARG A 287 5.38 8.52 21.18
N GLU A 288 4.26 7.82 21.38
CA GLU A 288 3.73 7.54 22.73
C GLU A 288 4.75 6.79 23.58
N ARG A 289 5.47 5.82 23.00
CA ARG A 289 6.54 5.12 23.70
C ARG A 289 7.70 6.06 24.08
N ALA A 290 8.08 6.97 23.17
CA ALA A 290 9.09 7.99 23.46
C ALA A 290 8.66 8.88 24.64
N VAL A 291 7.39 9.37 24.63
CA VAL A 291 6.85 10.21 25.70
C VAL A 291 6.86 9.49 27.06
N ARG A 292 6.47 8.21 27.10
CA ARG A 292 6.53 7.41 28.36
C ARG A 292 7.95 7.25 28.92
N ARG A 293 8.98 7.53 28.09
CA ARG A 293 10.41 7.49 28.47
C ARG A 293 11.01 8.87 28.72
N GLY A 294 10.19 9.93 28.73
CA GLY A 294 10.66 11.30 28.86
C GLY A 294 11.38 11.84 27.62
N LEU A 295 11.11 11.23 26.45
CA LEU A 295 11.71 11.59 25.17
C LEU A 295 10.66 12.20 24.24
N LEU A 296 11.13 12.96 23.24
CA LEU A 296 10.33 13.55 22.16
C LEU A 296 10.88 13.02 20.82
N LEU A 297 10.06 12.35 20.04
CA LEU A 297 10.42 11.90 18.68
C LEU A 297 9.74 12.75 17.62
N ASN A 298 10.54 13.32 16.73
CA ASN A 298 10.08 14.06 15.55
C ASN A 298 11.05 13.83 14.37
N GLU A 299 10.84 14.53 13.26
CA GLU A 299 11.69 14.42 12.05
C GLU A 299 13.13 14.91 12.25
N TYR A 300 13.42 15.64 13.31
CA TYR A 300 14.75 16.16 13.61
C TYR A 300 15.56 15.24 14.52
N GLY A 301 14.91 14.33 15.24
CA GLY A 301 15.59 13.41 16.14
C GLY A 301 14.70 12.82 17.23
N LEU A 302 15.29 11.94 17.99
CA LEU A 302 14.81 11.54 19.32
C LEU A 302 15.54 12.40 20.33
N LEU A 303 14.80 13.27 21.01
CA LEU A 303 15.32 14.30 21.87
C LEU A 303 14.97 14.02 23.33
N ARG A 304 15.83 14.38 24.27
CA ARG A 304 15.49 14.38 25.70
C ARG A 304 14.64 15.60 25.99
N ARG A 305 13.49 15.41 26.60
CA ARG A 305 12.65 16.51 27.06
C ARG A 305 13.36 17.23 28.19
N ALA A 306 13.47 18.56 28.10
CA ALA A 306 14.01 19.36 29.19
C ALA A 306 13.13 19.17 30.44
N ASP A 307 13.75 18.89 31.58
CA ASP A 307 13.06 18.90 32.86
C ASP A 307 12.73 20.36 33.22
N PRO A 308 11.51 20.71 33.67
CA PRO A 308 11.20 22.03 34.21
C PRO A 308 12.12 22.48 35.36
N GLN A 309 12.82 21.51 36.00
CA GLN A 309 13.78 21.76 37.08
C GLN A 309 15.24 21.92 36.58
N ASP A 310 15.50 21.77 35.27
CA ASP A 310 16.82 21.99 34.72
C ASP A 310 17.27 23.45 34.89
N ALA A 311 18.53 23.63 35.27
CA ALA A 311 19.09 24.96 35.51
C ALA A 311 18.98 25.86 34.25
N PRO A 312 18.76 27.17 34.42
CA PRO A 312 18.75 28.12 33.30
C PRO A 312 20.05 28.02 32.50
N GLY A 313 19.95 27.63 31.21
CA GLY A 313 21.09 27.49 30.30
C GLY A 313 21.39 26.05 29.90
N VAL A 314 20.70 25.04 30.43
CA VAL A 314 20.74 23.66 29.87
C VAL A 314 20.06 23.67 28.51
N ALA A 315 20.78 23.17 27.49
CA ALA A 315 20.27 23.12 26.13
C ALA A 315 18.94 22.39 26.09
N LYS A 316 17.88 23.07 25.67
CA LYS A 316 16.60 22.45 25.36
C LYS A 316 16.84 21.49 24.18
N ASP A 317 16.38 20.23 24.33
CA ASP A 317 16.37 19.26 23.26
C ASP A 317 17.76 18.70 22.85
N VAL A 318 18.41 17.99 23.78
CA VAL A 318 19.65 17.26 23.46
C VAL A 318 19.29 16.02 22.62
N PRO A 319 19.85 15.87 21.40
CA PRO A 319 19.63 14.68 20.58
C PRO A 319 20.14 13.42 21.29
N VAL A 320 19.28 12.42 21.43
CA VAL A 320 19.60 11.09 21.95
C VAL A 320 19.92 10.13 20.80
N ALA A 321 19.15 10.22 19.71
CA ALA A 321 19.34 9.44 18.50
C ALA A 321 18.72 10.16 17.30
N GLY A 322 19.15 9.84 16.09
CA GLY A 322 18.57 10.47 14.88
C GLY A 322 19.31 10.16 13.59
N ARG A 323 20.56 9.71 13.64
CA ARG A 323 21.39 9.46 12.46
C ARG A 323 20.91 8.27 11.64
N THR A 324 20.48 7.20 12.30
CA THR A 324 19.94 6.00 11.67
C THR A 324 18.59 5.63 12.27
N GLU A 325 17.78 4.92 11.53
CA GLU A 325 16.54 4.36 12.07
C GLU A 325 16.83 3.37 13.21
N ALA A 326 17.89 2.56 13.07
CA ALA A 326 18.29 1.62 14.09
C ALA A 326 18.60 2.30 15.44
N ASP A 327 19.30 3.44 15.43
CA ASP A 327 19.60 4.21 16.64
C ASP A 327 18.30 4.71 17.31
N VAL A 328 17.33 5.17 16.52
CA VAL A 328 16.04 5.65 17.03
C VAL A 328 15.27 4.51 17.71
N TYR A 329 15.16 3.35 17.04
CA TYR A 329 14.48 2.19 17.62
C TYR A 329 15.22 1.64 18.84
N ALA A 330 16.56 1.52 18.78
CA ALA A 330 17.36 1.06 19.90
C ALA A 330 17.23 1.95 21.15
N ALA A 331 17.22 3.28 20.97
CA ALA A 331 17.01 4.23 22.07
C ALA A 331 15.59 4.18 22.66
N LEU A 332 14.65 3.57 21.96
CA LEU A 332 13.30 3.25 22.45
C LEU A 332 13.18 1.85 23.05
N ASP A 333 14.28 1.10 23.19
CA ASP A 333 14.36 -0.34 23.53
C ASP A 333 13.42 -1.15 22.64
N MET A 334 13.62 -1.04 21.34
CA MET A 334 12.87 -1.75 20.31
C MET A 334 13.84 -2.31 19.26
N THR A 335 13.52 -3.46 18.72
CA THR A 335 14.09 -3.94 17.47
C THR A 335 13.65 -3.04 16.32
N LEU A 336 14.52 -2.76 15.36
CA LEU A 336 14.16 -2.02 14.15
C LEU A 336 13.01 -2.71 13.41
N VAL A 337 11.91 -1.99 13.23
CA VAL A 337 10.76 -2.49 12.47
C VAL A 337 11.01 -2.25 10.97
N PRO A 338 11.02 -3.28 10.13
CA PRO A 338 11.09 -3.12 8.68
C PRO A 338 9.95 -2.25 8.15
N PRO A 339 10.19 -1.35 7.17
CA PRO A 339 9.16 -0.48 6.63
C PRO A 339 7.85 -1.17 6.21
N PRO A 340 7.85 -2.35 5.54
CA PRO A 340 6.60 -3.03 5.17
C PRO A 340 5.70 -3.41 6.34
N LEU A 341 6.26 -3.57 7.54
CA LEU A 341 5.50 -3.92 8.75
C LEU A 341 4.89 -2.72 9.49
N ARG A 342 5.26 -1.48 9.17
CA ARG A 342 4.87 -0.27 9.91
C ARG A 342 3.44 0.18 9.64
N GLU A 343 2.45 -0.64 10.00
CA GLU A 343 1.02 -0.36 9.74
C GLU A 343 0.14 -0.41 11.02
N ASP A 344 0.77 -0.49 12.22
CA ASP A 344 0.10 -0.63 13.52
C ASP A 344 -0.75 -1.92 13.60
N THR A 345 -0.12 -3.03 13.22
CA THR A 345 -0.73 -4.38 13.25
C THR A 345 -0.12 -5.27 14.33
N GLY A 346 0.49 -4.66 15.38
CA GLY A 346 1.15 -5.34 16.50
C GLY A 346 2.68 -5.35 16.42
N GLU A 347 3.25 -4.72 15.39
CA GLU A 347 4.71 -4.68 15.18
C GLU A 347 5.45 -3.86 16.24
N VAL A 348 4.79 -2.86 16.84
CA VAL A 348 5.40 -2.01 17.88
C VAL A 348 5.60 -2.80 19.16
N GLU A 349 4.61 -3.58 19.57
CA GLU A 349 4.67 -4.48 20.73
C GLU A 349 5.67 -5.60 20.48
N ALA A 350 5.60 -6.24 19.31
CA ALA A 350 6.52 -7.32 18.94
C ALA A 350 7.97 -6.85 18.93
N ALA A 351 8.24 -5.65 18.41
CA ALA A 351 9.58 -5.06 18.40
C ALA A 351 10.09 -4.73 19.81
N ALA A 352 9.20 -4.24 20.70
CA ALA A 352 9.53 -3.90 22.07
C ALA A 352 9.79 -5.14 22.95
N GLU A 353 9.20 -6.27 22.59
CA GLU A 353 9.32 -7.54 23.31
C GLU A 353 10.34 -8.49 22.66
N GLY A 354 11.02 -8.08 21.60
CA GLY A 354 11.99 -8.91 20.88
C GLY A 354 11.35 -10.10 20.14
N ARG A 355 10.04 -10.01 19.84
CA ARG A 355 9.27 -11.06 19.15
C ARG A 355 8.99 -10.77 17.67
N LEU A 356 9.61 -9.71 17.13
CA LEU A 356 9.43 -9.36 15.73
C LEU A 356 9.98 -10.50 14.85
N PRO A 357 9.19 -11.06 13.89
CA PRO A 357 9.68 -12.14 13.06
C PRO A 357 10.75 -11.66 12.08
N GLN A 358 11.69 -12.53 11.76
CA GLN A 358 12.59 -12.31 10.64
C GLN A 358 11.82 -12.57 9.34
N VAL A 359 11.24 -11.51 8.77
CA VAL A 359 10.45 -11.62 7.55
C VAL A 359 11.27 -12.06 6.37
N VAL A 360 10.64 -12.78 5.43
CA VAL A 360 11.27 -13.25 4.20
C VAL A 360 11.90 -12.11 3.41
N THR A 361 13.07 -12.34 2.84
CA THR A 361 13.79 -11.38 2.00
C THR A 361 13.97 -11.92 0.59
N LEU A 362 14.37 -11.05 -0.35
CA LEU A 362 14.64 -11.48 -1.72
C LEU A 362 15.79 -12.50 -1.78
N ALA A 363 16.74 -12.42 -0.85
CA ALA A 363 17.86 -13.36 -0.74
C ALA A 363 17.45 -14.77 -0.29
N ASP A 364 16.28 -14.91 0.33
CA ASP A 364 15.76 -16.20 0.75
C ASP A 364 15.10 -16.97 -0.40
N ILE A 365 14.69 -16.28 -1.47
CA ILE A 365 14.01 -16.89 -2.61
C ILE A 365 15.03 -17.69 -3.45
N ARG A 366 14.75 -18.98 -3.65
CA ARG A 366 15.62 -19.91 -4.38
C ARG A 366 15.20 -20.15 -5.82
N GLY A 367 13.94 -19.87 -6.17
CA GLY A 367 13.43 -20.06 -7.52
C GLY A 367 12.06 -19.43 -7.73
N ASP A 368 11.58 -19.46 -8.95
CA ASP A 368 10.22 -19.06 -9.30
C ASP A 368 9.39 -20.29 -9.67
N LEU A 369 8.14 -20.33 -9.23
CA LEU A 369 7.27 -21.49 -9.38
C LEU A 369 6.06 -21.22 -10.27
N HIS A 370 6.02 -20.06 -10.95
CA HIS A 370 4.95 -19.70 -11.89
C HIS A 370 5.51 -18.77 -12.99
N ALA A 371 5.77 -19.35 -14.15
CA ALA A 371 6.31 -18.64 -15.30
C ALA A 371 5.89 -19.28 -16.62
N HIS A 372 5.65 -18.46 -17.64
CA HIS A 372 5.17 -18.81 -18.96
C HIS A 372 6.24 -18.56 -20.03
N SER A 373 6.39 -19.50 -20.91
CA SER A 373 7.26 -19.41 -22.09
C SER A 373 6.44 -19.13 -23.36
N ASP A 374 7.12 -19.04 -24.50
CA ASP A 374 6.51 -18.91 -25.83
C ASP A 374 5.70 -20.14 -26.29
N TRP A 375 5.60 -21.18 -25.45
CA TRP A 375 4.66 -22.28 -25.65
C TRP A 375 3.22 -21.88 -25.30
N SER A 376 3.00 -21.03 -24.28
CA SER A 376 1.71 -20.38 -24.06
C SER A 376 1.47 -19.27 -25.07
N GLY A 377 0.21 -19.07 -25.51
CA GLY A 377 -0.14 -18.05 -26.50
C GLY A 377 0.13 -16.61 -26.09
N ASP A 378 0.33 -16.33 -24.81
CA ASP A 378 0.63 -15.00 -24.22
C ASP A 378 2.07 -14.86 -23.72
N GLY A 379 2.85 -15.93 -23.69
CA GLY A 379 4.28 -15.89 -23.40
C GLY A 379 5.07 -15.19 -24.50
N LYS A 380 5.96 -14.28 -24.12
CA LYS A 380 6.70 -13.38 -25.04
C LYS A 380 8.19 -13.71 -25.16
N THR A 381 8.62 -14.73 -24.47
CA THR A 381 10.04 -15.06 -24.31
C THR A 381 10.20 -16.57 -24.52
N THR A 382 11.21 -16.94 -25.30
CA THR A 382 11.50 -18.36 -25.52
C THR A 382 11.84 -19.08 -24.23
N LEU A 383 11.55 -20.36 -24.17
CA LEU A 383 11.89 -21.21 -23.02
C LEU A 383 13.35 -21.05 -22.60
N ALA A 384 14.28 -21.04 -23.57
CA ALA A 384 15.71 -20.91 -23.31
C ALA A 384 16.09 -19.55 -22.71
N GLU A 385 15.54 -18.46 -23.22
CA GLU A 385 15.78 -17.10 -22.68
C GLU A 385 15.20 -16.95 -21.27
N LEU A 386 14.02 -17.49 -21.02
CA LEU A 386 13.36 -17.46 -19.69
C LEU A 386 14.24 -18.17 -18.65
N VAL A 387 14.70 -19.39 -18.97
CA VAL A 387 15.59 -20.19 -18.13
C VAL A 387 16.91 -19.48 -17.85
N ALA A 388 17.55 -18.96 -18.90
CA ALA A 388 18.81 -18.22 -18.79
C ALA A 388 18.64 -16.98 -17.90
N ALA A 389 17.52 -16.26 -18.03
CA ALA A 389 17.24 -15.08 -17.23
C ALA A 389 16.97 -15.42 -15.77
N ALA A 390 16.32 -16.54 -15.46
CA ALA A 390 16.15 -17.04 -14.10
C ALA A 390 17.51 -17.42 -13.48
N ALA A 391 18.35 -18.15 -14.21
CA ALA A 391 19.70 -18.49 -13.78
C ALA A 391 20.56 -17.25 -13.49
N ALA A 392 20.51 -16.24 -14.37
CA ALA A 392 21.24 -14.98 -14.18
C ALA A 392 20.78 -14.19 -12.95
N ARG A 393 19.56 -14.40 -12.46
CA ARG A 393 19.05 -13.83 -11.21
C ARG A 393 19.42 -14.64 -9.96
N GLY A 394 20.15 -15.74 -10.12
CA GLY A 394 20.60 -16.59 -9.03
C GLY A 394 19.57 -17.62 -8.57
N HIS A 395 18.49 -17.84 -9.33
CA HIS A 395 17.57 -18.93 -9.05
C HIS A 395 18.28 -20.28 -9.14
N ARG A 396 17.85 -21.23 -8.32
CA ARG A 396 18.33 -22.62 -8.31
C ARG A 396 17.40 -23.55 -9.07
N TYR A 397 16.14 -23.13 -9.22
CA TYR A 397 15.12 -23.83 -9.98
C TYR A 397 14.11 -22.85 -10.56
N LEU A 398 13.42 -23.29 -11.60
CA LEU A 398 12.33 -22.59 -12.26
C LEU A 398 11.26 -23.61 -12.64
N ALA A 399 10.00 -23.38 -12.23
CA ALA A 399 8.87 -24.10 -12.80
C ALA A 399 8.35 -23.36 -14.04
N VAL A 400 8.35 -24.03 -15.18
CA VAL A 400 7.73 -23.54 -16.40
C VAL A 400 6.31 -24.07 -16.43
N THR A 401 5.33 -23.19 -16.25
CA THR A 401 3.93 -23.50 -15.99
C THR A 401 3.02 -22.91 -17.06
N ASP A 402 3.35 -23.15 -18.33
CA ASP A 402 2.51 -22.73 -19.45
C ASP A 402 1.06 -23.19 -19.27
N HIS A 403 0.12 -22.41 -19.78
CA HIS A 403 -1.32 -22.63 -19.64
C HIS A 403 -1.76 -23.99 -20.21
N ALA A 404 -2.61 -24.69 -19.48
CA ALA A 404 -3.19 -25.95 -19.90
C ALA A 404 -4.35 -25.78 -20.91
N GLU A 405 -4.76 -26.90 -21.53
CA GLU A 405 -5.59 -26.94 -22.76
C GLU A 405 -6.96 -26.25 -22.67
N ASP A 406 -7.57 -26.20 -21.48
CA ASP A 406 -8.90 -25.59 -21.32
C ASP A 406 -8.90 -24.06 -21.39
N LEU A 407 -7.74 -23.40 -21.45
CA LEU A 407 -7.65 -21.98 -21.71
C LEU A 407 -7.70 -21.69 -23.22
N THR A 408 -8.86 -21.36 -23.72
CA THR A 408 -9.25 -21.37 -25.15
C THR A 408 -8.29 -20.65 -26.11
N MET A 409 -7.56 -19.61 -25.68
CA MET A 409 -6.69 -18.84 -26.58
C MET A 409 -5.20 -19.09 -26.35
N ASN A 410 -4.78 -19.41 -25.13
CA ASN A 410 -3.38 -19.49 -24.74
C ASN A 410 -2.96 -20.89 -24.29
N GLY A 411 -3.92 -21.80 -24.19
CA GLY A 411 -3.69 -23.15 -23.68
C GLY A 411 -2.89 -24.03 -24.64
N VAL A 412 -2.05 -24.87 -24.05
CA VAL A 412 -1.21 -25.85 -24.74
C VAL A 412 -1.87 -27.25 -24.60
N ASP A 413 -2.09 -27.89 -25.72
CA ASP A 413 -2.65 -29.26 -25.73
C ASP A 413 -1.62 -30.31 -25.24
N ARG A 414 -2.07 -31.54 -25.08
CA ARG A 414 -1.22 -32.68 -24.60
C ARG A 414 0.00 -32.92 -25.48
N GLU A 415 -0.12 -32.78 -26.81
CA GLU A 415 1.00 -32.98 -27.73
C GLU A 415 2.04 -31.86 -27.57
N GLY A 416 1.58 -30.59 -27.48
CA GLY A 416 2.41 -29.44 -27.20
C GLY A 416 3.13 -29.55 -25.86
N MET A 417 2.41 -29.97 -24.79
CA MET A 417 3.04 -30.17 -23.48
C MET A 417 4.11 -31.27 -23.51
N ARG A 418 3.90 -32.36 -24.25
CA ARG A 418 4.94 -33.39 -24.43
C ARG A 418 6.12 -32.86 -25.28
N ALA A 419 5.87 -32.04 -26.28
CA ALA A 419 6.93 -31.41 -27.07
C ALA A 419 7.75 -30.45 -26.23
N ARG A 420 7.11 -29.59 -25.42
CA ARG A 420 7.78 -28.69 -24.47
C ARG A 420 8.62 -29.45 -23.44
N ARG A 421 8.12 -30.58 -22.92
CA ARG A 421 8.90 -31.45 -22.01
C ARG A 421 10.18 -31.96 -22.64
N ARG A 422 10.15 -32.32 -23.94
CA ARG A 422 11.38 -32.67 -24.67
C ARG A 422 12.34 -31.49 -24.77
N ALA A 423 11.84 -30.33 -25.09
CA ALA A 423 12.65 -29.10 -25.12
C ALA A 423 13.25 -28.76 -23.74
N ILE A 424 12.52 -28.95 -22.65
CA ILE A 424 13.04 -28.80 -21.28
C ILE A 424 14.17 -29.80 -21.02
N ALA A 425 14.01 -31.05 -21.42
CA ALA A 425 15.02 -32.09 -21.25
C ALA A 425 16.31 -31.78 -22.05
N GLU A 426 16.19 -31.21 -23.25
CA GLU A 426 17.33 -30.78 -24.06
C GLU A 426 18.10 -29.59 -23.45
N LEU A 427 17.42 -28.71 -22.73
CA LEU A 427 18.04 -27.58 -22.03
C LEU A 427 18.63 -27.95 -20.68
N ALA A 428 18.21 -29.05 -20.06
CA ALA A 428 18.54 -29.38 -18.67
C ALA A 428 20.04 -29.40 -18.36
N ASP A 429 20.84 -29.95 -19.27
CA ASP A 429 22.30 -30.09 -19.08
C ASP A 429 23.04 -28.71 -19.16
N THR A 430 22.46 -27.71 -19.78
CA THR A 430 23.08 -26.41 -20.02
C THR A 430 22.45 -25.27 -19.22
N ALA A 431 21.30 -25.52 -18.59
CA ALA A 431 20.51 -24.50 -17.92
C ALA A 431 21.19 -23.88 -16.68
N GLY A 432 22.08 -24.63 -16.01
CA GLY A 432 22.70 -24.20 -14.75
C GLY A 432 21.74 -24.12 -13.56
N ILE A 433 20.46 -24.41 -13.78
CA ILE A 433 19.39 -24.48 -12.77
C ILE A 433 18.49 -25.68 -13.06
N ARG A 434 17.77 -26.17 -12.05
CA ARG A 434 16.75 -27.21 -12.26
C ARG A 434 15.49 -26.61 -12.91
N ILE A 435 15.10 -27.10 -14.09
CA ILE A 435 13.84 -26.76 -14.72
C ILE A 435 12.81 -27.80 -14.28
N LEU A 436 11.71 -27.34 -13.69
CA LEU A 436 10.55 -28.17 -13.34
C LEU A 436 9.54 -28.07 -14.48
N ASP A 437 9.21 -29.20 -15.09
CA ASP A 437 8.15 -29.27 -16.09
C ASP A 437 6.80 -29.16 -15.36
N GLY A 438 6.09 -28.06 -15.56
CA GLY A 438 4.86 -27.73 -14.85
C GLY A 438 3.72 -27.35 -15.78
N ALA A 439 2.56 -27.04 -15.22
CA ALA A 439 1.44 -26.46 -15.94
C ALA A 439 0.64 -25.54 -15.03
N GLU A 440 0.10 -24.45 -15.59
CA GLU A 440 -0.99 -23.70 -14.96
C GLU A 440 -2.32 -24.25 -15.45
N LEU A 441 -3.00 -24.98 -14.54
CA LEU A 441 -4.25 -25.67 -14.78
C LEU A 441 -5.44 -24.72 -14.56
N ASN A 442 -6.50 -24.89 -15.34
CA ASN A 442 -7.74 -24.16 -15.13
C ASN A 442 -8.61 -24.91 -14.10
N ILE A 443 -9.12 -24.19 -13.10
CA ILE A 443 -10.09 -24.74 -12.16
C ILE A 443 -11.48 -24.66 -12.80
N GLY A 444 -12.06 -25.80 -13.14
CA GLY A 444 -13.39 -25.94 -13.70
C GLY A 444 -14.50 -25.50 -12.73
N ILE A 445 -15.74 -25.45 -13.22
CA ILE A 445 -16.90 -25.01 -12.43
C ILE A 445 -17.19 -25.92 -11.23
N ASP A 446 -16.87 -27.20 -11.34
CA ASP A 446 -17.02 -28.23 -10.32
C ASP A 446 -15.74 -28.44 -9.49
N GLY A 447 -14.69 -27.67 -9.78
CA GLY A 447 -13.38 -27.83 -9.16
C GLY A 447 -12.48 -28.89 -9.81
N SER A 448 -12.88 -29.47 -10.94
CA SER A 448 -11.98 -30.27 -11.78
C SER A 448 -10.86 -29.43 -12.35
N VAL A 449 -9.79 -30.07 -12.78
CA VAL A 449 -8.66 -29.40 -13.45
C VAL A 449 -8.41 -30.05 -14.80
N ASP A 450 -7.70 -29.38 -15.69
CA ASP A 450 -7.31 -29.91 -16.99
C ASP A 450 -6.60 -31.26 -16.86
N TYR A 451 -6.72 -32.05 -17.86
CA TYR A 451 -6.08 -33.34 -17.99
C TYR A 451 -6.55 -34.41 -16.98
N ASP A 452 -6.32 -35.68 -17.33
CA ASP A 452 -6.52 -36.77 -16.39
C ASP A 452 -5.32 -36.97 -15.44
N LEU A 453 -5.54 -37.78 -14.41
CA LEU A 453 -4.55 -37.97 -13.35
C LEU A 453 -3.25 -38.63 -13.88
N ASP A 454 -3.32 -39.49 -14.89
CA ASP A 454 -2.16 -40.16 -15.44
C ASP A 454 -1.26 -39.12 -16.16
N PHE A 455 -1.86 -38.27 -16.98
CA PHE A 455 -1.11 -37.20 -17.65
C PHE A 455 -0.58 -36.17 -16.67
N LEU A 456 -1.37 -35.78 -15.66
CA LEU A 456 -0.91 -34.88 -14.59
C LEU A 456 0.22 -35.49 -13.77
N GLY A 457 0.28 -36.80 -13.64
CA GLY A 457 1.39 -37.52 -13.02
C GLY A 457 2.72 -37.37 -13.73
N GLU A 458 2.73 -36.97 -14.99
CA GLU A 458 3.93 -36.74 -15.77
C GLU A 458 4.62 -35.38 -15.44
N PHE A 459 3.88 -34.38 -14.96
CA PHE A 459 4.44 -33.07 -14.59
C PHE A 459 5.20 -33.12 -13.26
N ASP A 460 6.18 -32.24 -13.09
CA ASP A 460 6.91 -32.05 -11.84
C ASP A 460 6.13 -31.15 -10.88
N PHE A 461 5.43 -30.13 -11.40
CA PHE A 461 4.78 -29.09 -10.58
C PHE A 461 3.54 -28.52 -11.29
N CYS A 462 2.43 -28.35 -10.56
CA CYS A 462 1.24 -27.73 -11.12
C CYS A 462 0.71 -26.61 -10.24
N VAL A 463 0.41 -25.48 -10.88
CA VAL A 463 -0.37 -24.37 -10.35
C VAL A 463 -1.81 -24.56 -10.85
N ALA A 464 -2.81 -24.32 -10.03
CA ALA A 464 -4.21 -24.35 -10.47
C ALA A 464 -4.87 -22.98 -10.20
N SER A 465 -5.51 -22.42 -11.22
CA SER A 465 -6.01 -21.04 -11.20
C SER A 465 -7.44 -20.93 -11.71
N VAL A 466 -8.16 -19.95 -11.17
CA VAL A 466 -9.48 -19.57 -11.69
C VAL A 466 -9.31 -18.54 -12.79
N HIS A 467 -9.60 -18.90 -14.04
CA HIS A 467 -9.51 -18.01 -15.20
C HIS A 467 -10.86 -17.54 -15.73
N THR A 468 -11.95 -18.23 -15.37
CA THR A 468 -13.30 -17.96 -15.89
C THR A 468 -14.35 -17.92 -14.78
N LEU A 469 -15.54 -17.39 -15.10
CA LEU A 469 -16.70 -17.43 -14.22
C LEU A 469 -16.47 -16.71 -12.86
N PHE A 470 -15.82 -15.56 -12.90
CA PHE A 470 -15.50 -14.75 -11.70
C PHE A 470 -16.71 -14.24 -10.91
N GLY A 471 -17.89 -14.13 -11.53
CA GLY A 471 -19.11 -13.62 -10.91
C GLY A 471 -19.97 -14.68 -10.23
N ARG A 472 -19.44 -15.86 -9.91
CA ARG A 472 -20.21 -16.88 -9.17
C ARG A 472 -20.36 -16.50 -7.69
N PRO A 473 -21.41 -16.98 -7.02
CA PRO A 473 -21.58 -16.80 -5.58
C PRO A 473 -20.39 -17.33 -4.77
N GLU A 474 -20.07 -16.66 -3.66
CA GLU A 474 -18.97 -17.02 -2.76
C GLU A 474 -18.90 -18.51 -2.39
N PRO A 475 -20.00 -19.19 -1.97
CA PRO A 475 -19.94 -20.62 -1.61
C PRO A 475 -19.52 -21.52 -2.78
N GLU A 476 -19.94 -21.17 -4.01
CA GLU A 476 -19.61 -21.94 -5.20
C GLU A 476 -18.15 -21.73 -5.63
N GLN A 477 -17.65 -20.48 -5.55
CA GLN A 477 -16.25 -20.16 -5.80
C GLN A 477 -15.33 -20.84 -4.77
N THR A 478 -15.72 -20.79 -3.51
CA THR A 478 -14.97 -21.44 -2.42
C THR A 478 -14.92 -22.95 -2.63
N ALA A 479 -16.06 -23.57 -2.88
CA ALA A 479 -16.17 -25.03 -3.08
C ALA A 479 -15.30 -25.53 -4.24
N ARG A 480 -15.29 -24.82 -5.40
CA ARG A 480 -14.49 -25.22 -6.56
C ARG A 480 -12.99 -25.16 -6.26
N ILE A 481 -12.51 -24.15 -5.53
CA ILE A 481 -11.11 -24.03 -5.14
C ILE A 481 -10.73 -25.14 -4.15
N LEU A 482 -11.56 -25.39 -3.14
CA LEU A 482 -11.35 -26.47 -2.18
C LEU A 482 -11.33 -27.85 -2.84
N THR A 483 -12.10 -28.05 -3.90
CA THR A 483 -12.09 -29.29 -4.68
C THR A 483 -10.78 -29.44 -5.45
N ALA A 484 -10.32 -28.39 -6.14
CA ALA A 484 -9.04 -28.39 -6.83
C ALA A 484 -7.85 -28.64 -5.87
N MET A 485 -7.87 -28.07 -4.66
CA MET A 485 -6.84 -28.30 -3.65
C MET A 485 -6.71 -29.77 -3.22
N ARG A 486 -7.77 -30.55 -3.28
CA ARG A 486 -7.72 -31.98 -2.94
C ARG A 486 -7.10 -32.84 -4.03
N HIS A 487 -6.91 -32.27 -5.23
CA HIS A 487 -6.29 -32.99 -6.33
C HIS A 487 -4.79 -33.22 -6.05
N PRO A 488 -4.27 -34.45 -6.16
CA PRO A 488 -2.91 -34.80 -5.74
C PRO A 488 -1.80 -34.22 -6.62
N ALA A 489 -2.12 -33.71 -7.80
CA ALA A 489 -1.19 -33.04 -8.69
C ALA A 489 -1.15 -31.51 -8.47
N VAL A 490 -2.13 -30.90 -7.80
CA VAL A 490 -2.20 -29.47 -7.60
C VAL A 490 -1.32 -29.05 -6.42
N ASN A 491 -0.22 -28.36 -6.68
CA ASN A 491 0.74 -27.93 -5.67
C ASN A 491 0.44 -26.54 -5.13
N VAL A 492 -0.10 -25.66 -5.98
CA VAL A 492 -0.37 -24.25 -5.66
C VAL A 492 -1.73 -23.83 -6.21
N ILE A 493 -2.45 -22.99 -5.47
CA ILE A 493 -3.52 -22.16 -6.04
C ILE A 493 -2.92 -20.84 -6.49
N GLY A 494 -2.90 -20.61 -7.80
CA GLY A 494 -2.38 -19.41 -8.43
C GLY A 494 -3.32 -18.23 -8.24
N HIS A 495 -2.75 -17.02 -8.00
CA HIS A 495 -3.50 -15.77 -7.80
C HIS A 495 -4.91 -15.96 -7.20
N PRO A 496 -4.98 -16.40 -5.92
CA PRO A 496 -6.16 -17.07 -5.32
C PRO A 496 -7.45 -16.24 -5.29
N THR A 497 -7.36 -14.89 -5.38
CA THR A 497 -8.54 -14.01 -5.43
C THR A 497 -8.86 -13.53 -6.85
N GLY A 498 -7.96 -13.73 -7.79
CA GLY A 498 -8.10 -13.30 -9.18
C GLY A 498 -8.20 -11.79 -9.37
N ARG A 499 -7.81 -11.00 -8.35
CA ARG A 499 -7.85 -9.53 -8.41
C ARG A 499 -6.86 -8.97 -9.45
N LYS A 500 -7.20 -7.82 -10.02
CA LYS A 500 -6.29 -6.97 -10.80
C LYS A 500 -6.42 -5.53 -10.31
N ILE A 501 -5.34 -5.01 -9.71
CA ILE A 501 -5.31 -3.69 -9.06
C ILE A 501 -5.70 -2.60 -10.05
N GLY A 502 -6.67 -1.76 -9.67
CA GLY A 502 -7.19 -0.69 -10.51
C GLY A 502 -8.12 -1.15 -11.67
N VAL A 503 -8.23 -2.46 -11.91
CA VAL A 503 -9.01 -3.01 -13.05
C VAL A 503 -10.22 -3.80 -12.55
N ARG A 504 -10.01 -4.76 -11.67
CA ARG A 504 -11.03 -5.68 -11.20
C ARG A 504 -10.78 -6.07 -9.75
N PRO A 505 -11.79 -6.01 -8.85
CA PRO A 505 -11.67 -6.59 -7.51
C PRO A 505 -11.47 -8.09 -7.59
N GLY A 506 -11.06 -8.72 -6.51
CA GLY A 506 -11.09 -10.16 -6.37
C GLY A 506 -12.53 -10.69 -6.49
N TYR A 507 -12.67 -11.93 -6.93
CA TYR A 507 -13.95 -12.62 -6.85
C TYR A 507 -14.27 -12.98 -5.40
N GLU A 508 -15.55 -13.16 -5.10
CA GLU A 508 -16.02 -13.47 -3.75
C GLU A 508 -15.65 -14.91 -3.37
N ILE A 509 -14.90 -15.09 -2.29
CA ILE A 509 -14.55 -16.39 -1.69
C ILE A 509 -14.52 -16.25 -0.16
N ASP A 510 -14.84 -17.32 0.54
CA ASP A 510 -14.51 -17.48 1.94
C ASP A 510 -13.01 -17.80 2.07
N LEU A 511 -12.22 -16.75 2.24
CA LEU A 511 -10.76 -16.87 2.28
C LEU A 511 -10.27 -17.69 3.50
N ASP A 512 -11.00 -17.71 4.61
CA ASP A 512 -10.62 -18.50 5.78
C ASP A 512 -10.79 -19.99 5.50
N GLN A 513 -11.88 -20.40 4.87
CA GLN A 513 -12.04 -21.79 4.42
C GLN A 513 -10.98 -22.19 3.38
N VAL A 514 -10.60 -21.28 2.47
CA VAL A 514 -9.53 -21.53 1.49
C VAL A 514 -8.18 -21.72 2.20
N ILE A 515 -7.87 -20.91 3.21
CA ILE A 515 -6.65 -21.03 4.03
C ILE A 515 -6.64 -22.36 4.81
N GLU A 516 -7.74 -22.70 5.47
CA GLU A 516 -7.89 -23.99 6.17
C GLU A 516 -7.71 -25.18 5.22
N GLY A 517 -8.34 -25.11 4.04
CA GLY A 517 -8.21 -26.11 2.99
C GLY A 517 -6.76 -26.25 2.49
N ALA A 518 -6.05 -25.15 2.31
CA ALA A 518 -4.65 -25.12 1.90
C ALA A 518 -3.75 -25.78 2.96
N ALA A 519 -3.92 -25.43 4.22
CA ALA A 519 -3.18 -26.02 5.35
C ALA A 519 -3.46 -27.54 5.47
N ALA A 520 -4.73 -27.95 5.36
CA ALA A 520 -5.13 -29.35 5.48
C ALA A 520 -4.63 -30.23 4.32
N THR A 521 -4.54 -29.69 3.10
CA THR A 521 -4.16 -30.45 1.88
C THR A 521 -2.67 -30.34 1.56
N GLY A 522 -1.93 -29.45 2.23
CA GLY A 522 -0.55 -29.12 1.88
C GLY A 522 -0.40 -28.39 0.53
N THR A 523 -1.50 -27.79 0.04
CA THR A 523 -1.47 -26.93 -1.16
C THR A 523 -1.02 -25.54 -0.75
N ALA A 524 -0.03 -24.96 -1.44
CA ALA A 524 0.40 -23.60 -1.17
C ALA A 524 -0.57 -22.58 -1.79
N LEU A 525 -0.64 -21.38 -1.19
CA LEU A 525 -1.33 -20.23 -1.76
C LEU A 525 -0.30 -19.29 -2.39
N GLU A 526 -0.56 -18.82 -3.59
CA GLU A 526 0.34 -17.90 -4.26
C GLU A 526 0.27 -16.50 -3.69
N VAL A 527 1.42 -15.87 -3.54
CA VAL A 527 1.61 -14.42 -3.51
C VAL A 527 2.15 -14.03 -4.88
N ASN A 528 1.25 -13.81 -5.82
CA ASN A 528 1.58 -13.42 -7.19
C ASN A 528 2.25 -12.04 -7.18
N ALA A 529 3.50 -11.99 -7.61
CA ALA A 529 4.33 -10.81 -7.53
C ALA A 529 4.07 -9.78 -8.65
N SER A 530 3.23 -10.13 -9.64
CA SER A 530 2.86 -9.18 -10.69
C SER A 530 2.33 -7.87 -10.08
N PRO A 531 2.90 -6.70 -10.43
CA PRO A 531 2.47 -5.41 -9.88
C PRO A 531 1.00 -5.08 -10.13
N ARG A 532 0.40 -5.77 -11.10
CA ARG A 532 -1.02 -5.62 -11.42
C ARG A 532 -1.92 -6.52 -10.57
N ARG A 533 -1.36 -7.47 -9.84
CA ARG A 533 -2.10 -8.43 -9.01
C ARG A 533 -1.77 -8.27 -7.53
N LEU A 534 -0.53 -8.54 -7.11
CA LEU A 534 -0.08 -8.70 -5.72
C LEU A 534 -1.07 -9.57 -4.93
N ASP A 535 -1.35 -10.74 -5.45
CA ASP A 535 -2.44 -11.65 -5.02
C ASP A 535 -1.84 -12.97 -4.50
N LEU A 536 -1.92 -13.23 -3.24
CA LEU A 536 -2.66 -12.62 -2.13
C LEU A 536 -2.16 -11.21 -1.74
N SER A 537 -3.06 -10.40 -1.19
CA SER A 537 -2.71 -9.12 -0.54
C SER A 537 -1.94 -9.33 0.78
N GLY A 538 -1.25 -8.29 1.26
CA GLY A 538 -0.53 -8.37 2.55
C GLY A 538 -1.42 -8.79 3.72
N ASP A 539 -2.67 -8.30 3.79
CA ASP A 539 -3.62 -8.67 4.84
C ASP A 539 -4.08 -10.14 4.70
N ALA A 540 -4.29 -10.61 3.45
CA ALA A 540 -4.61 -12.01 3.18
C ALA A 540 -3.42 -12.95 3.48
N VAL A 541 -2.20 -12.51 3.17
CA VAL A 541 -0.96 -13.22 3.56
C VAL A 541 -0.87 -13.35 5.09
N ARG A 542 -1.21 -12.30 5.85
CA ARG A 542 -1.21 -12.38 7.32
C ARG A 542 -2.17 -13.46 7.81
N ARG A 543 -3.39 -13.49 7.27
CA ARG A 543 -4.38 -14.52 7.61
C ARG A 543 -3.87 -15.92 7.23
N ALA A 544 -3.22 -16.08 6.06
CA ALA A 544 -2.67 -17.34 5.62
C ALA A 544 -1.53 -17.83 6.54
N VAL A 545 -0.64 -16.94 6.97
CA VAL A 545 0.44 -17.22 7.94
C VAL A 545 -0.15 -17.64 9.28
N ASP A 546 -1.11 -16.89 9.81
CA ASP A 546 -1.77 -17.19 11.10
C ASP A 546 -2.58 -18.50 11.03
N GLY A 547 -3.14 -18.85 9.85
CA GLY A 547 -3.86 -20.11 9.58
C GLY A 547 -2.95 -21.30 9.22
N GLY A 548 -1.63 -21.10 9.21
CA GLY A 548 -0.64 -22.18 8.96
C GLY A 548 -0.57 -22.69 7.51
N ALA A 549 -1.10 -21.95 6.53
CA ALA A 549 -0.98 -22.28 5.12
C ALA A 549 0.42 -21.96 4.59
N LEU A 550 0.95 -22.84 3.72
CA LEU A 550 2.16 -22.54 2.96
C LEU A 550 1.89 -21.52 1.86
N LEU A 551 2.89 -20.71 1.56
CA LEU A 551 2.85 -19.72 0.51
C LEU A 551 3.86 -20.06 -0.59
N THR A 552 3.61 -19.56 -1.81
CA THR A 552 4.65 -19.37 -2.84
C THR A 552 4.72 -17.87 -3.17
N ILE A 553 5.89 -17.39 -3.54
CA ILE A 553 6.04 -16.04 -4.11
C ILE A 553 6.51 -16.22 -5.54
N SER A 554 5.64 -15.95 -6.52
CA SER A 554 5.91 -16.25 -7.93
C SER A 554 5.57 -15.05 -8.81
N CYS A 555 6.31 -14.90 -9.92
CA CYS A 555 6.17 -13.71 -10.77
C CYS A 555 5.00 -13.78 -11.74
N ASP A 556 4.51 -15.00 -12.08
CA ASP A 556 3.55 -15.17 -13.18
C ASP A 556 4.11 -14.51 -14.46
N ALA A 557 5.41 -14.80 -14.70
CA ALA A 557 6.21 -14.10 -15.69
C ALA A 557 5.84 -14.54 -17.10
N HIS A 558 5.49 -13.60 -17.98
CA HIS A 558 5.24 -13.79 -19.39
C HIS A 558 6.36 -13.20 -20.27
N SER A 559 7.35 -12.60 -19.63
CA SER A 559 8.57 -12.08 -20.25
C SER A 559 9.74 -12.12 -19.26
N VAL A 560 10.98 -12.05 -19.79
CA VAL A 560 12.20 -11.95 -18.96
C VAL A 560 12.14 -10.78 -17.97
N GLY A 561 11.50 -9.66 -18.38
CA GLY A 561 11.34 -8.47 -17.54
C GLY A 561 10.48 -8.73 -16.30
N ASP A 562 9.47 -9.58 -16.42
CA ASP A 562 8.51 -9.83 -15.35
C ASP A 562 9.16 -10.56 -14.16
N LEU A 563 10.24 -11.32 -14.37
CA LEU A 563 11.00 -11.96 -13.28
C LEU A 563 11.56 -10.94 -12.28
N ALA A 564 11.71 -9.66 -12.65
CA ALA A 564 12.10 -8.60 -11.73
C ALA A 564 10.99 -8.24 -10.72
N SER A 565 9.78 -8.71 -10.95
CA SER A 565 8.62 -8.44 -10.08
C SER A 565 8.70 -9.17 -8.75
N MET A 566 9.57 -10.18 -8.60
CA MET A 566 9.78 -10.93 -7.35
C MET A 566 9.88 -10.02 -6.12
N ARG A 567 10.54 -8.85 -6.24
CA ARG A 567 10.67 -7.87 -5.15
C ARG A 567 9.33 -7.37 -4.61
N TYR A 568 8.30 -7.26 -5.44
CA TYR A 568 6.98 -6.82 -5.02
C TYR A 568 6.20 -7.91 -4.29
N GLY A 569 6.32 -9.16 -4.75
CA GLY A 569 5.76 -10.32 -4.05
C GLY A 569 6.40 -10.52 -2.67
N VAL A 570 7.74 -10.43 -2.58
CA VAL A 570 8.45 -10.49 -1.30
C VAL A 570 7.99 -9.38 -0.35
N ALA A 571 7.88 -8.15 -0.82
CA ALA A 571 7.40 -7.05 0.00
C ALA A 571 5.93 -7.23 0.46
N THR A 572 5.08 -7.79 -0.41
CA THR A 572 3.70 -8.15 -0.05
C THR A 572 3.68 -9.23 1.02
N ALA A 573 4.52 -10.26 0.90
CA ALA A 573 4.68 -11.30 1.91
C ALA A 573 5.21 -10.75 3.24
N GLN A 574 6.17 -9.83 3.21
CA GLN A 574 6.66 -9.12 4.41
C GLN A 574 5.53 -8.35 5.11
N ARG A 575 4.68 -7.64 4.36
CA ARG A 575 3.51 -6.94 4.93
C ARG A 575 2.57 -7.89 5.68
N GLY A 576 2.47 -9.13 5.24
CA GLY A 576 1.73 -10.20 5.91
C GLY A 576 2.54 -10.96 6.98
N TRP A 577 3.72 -10.47 7.38
CA TRP A 577 4.58 -11.08 8.40
C TRP A 577 5.14 -12.46 8.03
N ALA A 578 5.16 -12.82 6.74
CA ALA A 578 5.69 -14.09 6.30
C ALA A 578 7.22 -14.16 6.52
N THR A 579 7.67 -15.27 7.06
CA THR A 579 9.10 -15.64 7.17
C THR A 579 9.48 -16.60 6.06
N ALA A 580 10.76 -16.87 5.86
CA ALA A 580 11.23 -17.88 4.91
C ALA A 580 10.58 -19.27 5.16
N ALA A 581 10.29 -19.63 6.41
CA ALA A 581 9.66 -20.91 6.75
C ALA A 581 8.23 -21.06 6.19
N HIS A 582 7.52 -19.96 5.98
CA HIS A 582 6.18 -19.96 5.41
C HIS A 582 6.17 -20.05 3.88
N VAL A 583 7.33 -19.85 3.22
CA VAL A 583 7.43 -19.73 1.76
C VAL A 583 8.04 -20.99 1.16
N LEU A 584 7.32 -21.66 0.29
CA LEU A 584 7.76 -22.91 -0.32
C LEU A 584 9.02 -22.74 -1.18
N ASN A 585 9.08 -21.70 -1.98
CA ASN A 585 10.23 -21.41 -2.83
C ASN A 585 11.39 -20.63 -2.17
N SER A 586 11.39 -20.56 -0.85
CA SER A 586 12.60 -20.27 -0.06
C SER A 586 13.42 -21.55 0.27
N ARG A 587 12.82 -22.71 0.10
CA ARG A 587 13.48 -24.01 0.34
C ARG A 587 14.52 -24.30 -0.75
N ASP A 588 15.51 -25.10 -0.39
CA ASP A 588 16.37 -25.72 -1.40
C ASP A 588 15.56 -26.69 -2.27
N LEU A 589 16.20 -27.20 -3.32
CA LEU A 589 15.53 -28.09 -4.28
C LEU A 589 14.97 -29.34 -3.60
N ASP A 590 15.74 -29.97 -2.73
CA ASP A 590 15.32 -31.22 -2.05
C ASP A 590 14.10 -30.95 -1.15
N GLY A 591 14.12 -29.88 -0.36
CA GLY A 591 13.00 -29.50 0.49
C GLY A 591 11.73 -29.08 -0.29
N LEU A 592 11.90 -28.49 -1.49
CA LEU A 592 10.79 -28.25 -2.41
C LEU A 592 10.21 -29.55 -2.92
N LEU A 593 11.07 -30.47 -3.43
CA LEU A 593 10.63 -31.74 -3.99
C LEU A 593 10.00 -32.67 -2.94
N ASP A 594 10.47 -32.62 -1.71
CA ASP A 594 9.84 -33.34 -0.59
C ASP A 594 8.40 -32.87 -0.36
N ALA A 595 8.18 -31.54 -0.36
CA ALA A 595 6.83 -30.99 -0.22
C ALA A 595 5.91 -31.40 -1.40
N VAL A 596 6.40 -31.29 -2.62
CA VAL A 596 5.70 -31.74 -3.83
C VAL A 596 5.33 -33.22 -3.74
N ASN A 597 6.31 -34.07 -3.40
CA ASN A 597 6.13 -35.53 -3.32
C ASN A 597 5.23 -35.95 -2.16
N ALA A 598 5.17 -35.19 -1.07
CA ALA A 598 4.27 -35.47 0.06
C ALA A 598 2.78 -35.39 -0.33
N LYS A 599 2.46 -34.57 -1.34
CA LYS A 599 1.08 -34.39 -1.82
C LYS A 599 0.66 -35.42 -2.85
N ARG A 600 1.60 -36.07 -3.55
CA ARG A 600 1.32 -37.01 -4.64
C ARG A 600 0.60 -38.27 -4.15
N ALA A 601 -0.39 -38.73 -4.91
CA ALA A 601 -1.08 -39.96 -4.62
C ALA A 601 -0.15 -41.18 -4.74
N PRO A 602 -0.42 -42.25 -3.99
CA PRO A 602 0.30 -43.52 -4.17
C PRO A 602 0.23 -43.99 -5.64
N GLY A 603 1.36 -44.30 -6.22
CA GLY A 603 1.48 -44.71 -7.62
C GLY A 603 1.84 -43.62 -8.61
N MET A 604 1.69 -42.31 -8.25
CA MET A 604 2.20 -41.24 -9.10
C MET A 604 3.73 -41.24 -9.13
N ARG A 605 4.30 -40.82 -10.28
CA ARG A 605 5.76 -40.64 -10.42
C ARG A 605 6.28 -39.65 -9.37
N ARG A 606 7.28 -40.04 -8.59
CA ARG A 606 7.96 -39.12 -7.70
C ARG A 606 8.89 -38.21 -8.49
N VAL A 607 8.85 -36.92 -8.19
CA VAL A 607 9.78 -35.91 -8.75
C VAL A 607 11.14 -36.10 -8.09
N ARG A 608 12.20 -36.09 -8.89
CA ARG A 608 13.58 -36.24 -8.42
C ARG A 608 14.38 -34.97 -8.74
N ALA A 609 15.43 -34.73 -7.96
CA ALA A 609 16.35 -33.60 -8.16
C ALA A 609 17.05 -33.67 -9.53
#